data_a4f10417baac71a89a8150e9beb3bf79
#
_entry.id   a4f10417baac71a89a8150e9beb3bf79
#
_cell.length_a   1.000
_cell.length_b   1.000
_cell.length_c   1.000
_cell.angle_alpha   90.00
_cell.angle_beta   90.00
_cell.angle_gamma   90.00
#
_symmetry.space_group_name_H-M   'P 1'
#
loop_
_entity.id
_entity.type
_entity.pdbx_description
1 polymer ?
#
loop_
_entity_poly.entity_id
_entity_poly.type
_entity_poly.pdbx_seq_one_letter_code
_entity_poly.pdbx_strand_id
1 'polypeptide(L)'
;MVGFISATFLRLNNVGMVERRQAVENADKAGDVAALTQRLYDLQRYVASHMNAHPGKIALDHTYKRAYDQKLKEYEDQIQNQSNNDVVTKVREACDAKAQAGGYGRFTTQADPRYVACIAEEWEKYPAAKNANIAFTPPATEPYYHTFVSPAWSPDFAGWSLVLTVVIGLIIVVRLVVLMVLRWLLRRRKELF
;
A
#
# COMPACT_ATOMS: atom_id res chain seq x y z
N MET A 1 10.34 -17.46 29.09
CA MET A 1 10.43 -18.33 27.90
C MET A 1 9.19 -18.26 27.01
N VAL A 2 7.99 -18.58 27.52
CA VAL A 2 6.77 -18.62 26.67
C VAL A 2 6.47 -17.31 25.93
N GLY A 3 6.61 -16.16 26.60
CA GLY A 3 6.43 -14.85 25.95
C GLY A 3 7.42 -14.57 24.83
N PHE A 4 8.65 -15.07 24.92
CA PHE A 4 9.64 -14.97 23.83
C PHE A 4 9.21 -15.81 22.61
N ILE A 5 8.68 -17.00 22.86
CA ILE A 5 8.16 -17.89 21.80
C ILE A 5 6.98 -17.20 21.09
N SER A 6 6.05 -16.63 21.83
CA SER A 6 4.92 -15.88 21.26
C SER A 6 5.37 -14.69 20.39
N ALA A 7 6.32 -13.89 20.88
CA ALA A 7 6.90 -12.78 20.16
C ALA A 7 7.60 -13.24 18.85
N THR A 8 8.27 -14.40 18.89
CA THR A 8 8.91 -14.97 17.71
C THR A 8 7.90 -15.36 16.64
N PHE A 9 6.80 -16.02 17.00
CA PHE A 9 5.76 -16.39 16.03
C PHE A 9 5.03 -15.17 15.45
N LEU A 10 4.75 -14.16 16.29
CA LEU A 10 4.22 -12.87 15.79
C LEU A 10 5.14 -12.21 14.77
N ARG A 11 6.45 -12.27 15.04
CA ARG A 11 7.46 -11.75 14.11
C ARG A 11 7.50 -12.56 12.81
N LEU A 12 7.38 -13.88 12.86
CA LEU A 12 7.34 -14.73 11.67
C LEU A 12 6.13 -14.42 10.79
N ASN A 13 4.96 -14.19 11.37
CA ASN A 13 3.79 -13.74 10.62
C ASN A 13 4.05 -12.41 9.89
N ASN A 14 4.71 -11.48 10.56
CA ASN A 14 5.07 -10.20 9.93
C ASN A 14 6.09 -10.38 8.81
N VAL A 15 7.13 -11.20 9.00
CA VAL A 15 8.14 -11.50 7.96
C VAL A 15 7.47 -12.13 6.74
N GLY A 16 6.62 -13.14 6.93
CA GLY A 16 5.91 -13.78 5.84
C GLY A 16 4.97 -12.83 5.07
N MET A 17 4.41 -11.82 5.74
CA MET A 17 3.65 -10.75 5.10
C MET A 17 4.56 -9.85 4.27
N VAL A 18 5.71 -9.43 4.81
CA VAL A 18 6.66 -8.55 4.11
C VAL A 18 7.17 -9.21 2.82
N GLU A 19 7.51 -10.49 2.87
CA GLU A 19 7.95 -11.26 1.69
C GLU A 19 6.87 -11.27 0.59
N ARG A 20 5.60 -11.50 0.95
CA ARG A 20 4.49 -11.50 0.00
C ARG A 20 4.21 -10.12 -0.56
N ARG A 21 4.29 -9.09 0.27
CA ARG A 21 4.20 -7.69 -0.18
C ARG A 21 5.28 -7.38 -1.21
N GLN A 22 6.51 -7.79 -0.94
CA GLN A 22 7.62 -7.58 -1.88
C GLN A 22 7.42 -8.35 -3.19
N ALA A 23 6.82 -9.54 -3.14
CA ALA A 23 6.46 -10.29 -4.34
C ALA A 23 5.40 -9.55 -5.18
N VAL A 24 4.42 -8.88 -4.57
CA VAL A 24 3.46 -8.01 -5.25
C VAL A 24 4.17 -6.84 -5.92
N GLU A 25 5.04 -6.13 -5.19
CA GLU A 25 5.79 -4.98 -5.72
C GLU A 25 6.70 -5.38 -6.90
N ASN A 26 7.31 -6.56 -6.83
CA ASN A 26 8.14 -7.08 -7.92
C ASN A 26 7.29 -7.45 -9.15
N ALA A 27 6.11 -8.05 -8.97
CA ALA A 27 5.19 -8.36 -10.06
C ALA A 27 4.63 -7.10 -10.70
N ASP A 28 4.34 -6.06 -9.92
CA ASP A 28 3.94 -4.74 -10.42
C ASP A 28 5.03 -4.13 -11.30
N LYS A 29 6.29 -4.17 -10.86
CA LYS A 29 7.44 -3.70 -11.65
C LYS A 29 7.62 -4.46 -12.96
N ALA A 30 7.48 -5.79 -12.90
CA ALA A 30 7.61 -6.65 -14.08
C ALA A 30 6.51 -6.45 -15.13
N GLY A 31 5.33 -5.95 -14.72
CA GLY A 31 4.20 -5.74 -15.62
C GLY A 31 3.43 -7.00 -15.96
N ASP A 32 3.68 -8.11 -15.27
CA ASP A 32 2.94 -9.35 -15.43
C ASP A 32 1.63 -9.29 -14.63
N VAL A 33 0.53 -9.03 -15.34
CA VAL A 33 -0.81 -8.88 -14.74
C VAL A 33 -1.28 -10.18 -14.09
N ALA A 34 -0.96 -11.33 -14.68
CA ALA A 34 -1.37 -12.63 -14.14
C ALA A 34 -0.62 -12.91 -12.83
N ALA A 35 0.70 -12.74 -12.82
CA ALA A 35 1.51 -12.87 -11.62
C ALA A 35 1.10 -11.86 -10.54
N LEU A 36 0.84 -10.60 -10.91
CA LEU A 36 0.39 -9.56 -9.98
C LEU A 36 -0.92 -9.96 -9.29
N THR A 37 -1.92 -10.40 -10.05
CA THR A 37 -3.22 -10.86 -9.51
C THR A 37 -3.02 -12.04 -8.55
N GLN A 38 -2.21 -13.01 -8.92
CA GLN A 38 -1.88 -14.17 -8.08
C GLN A 38 -1.21 -13.72 -6.77
N ARG A 39 -0.22 -12.82 -6.83
CA ARG A 39 0.51 -12.32 -5.64
C ARG A 39 -0.36 -11.48 -4.73
N LEU A 40 -1.27 -10.66 -5.28
CA LEU A 40 -2.26 -9.92 -4.49
C LEU A 40 -3.19 -10.87 -3.74
N TYR A 41 -3.69 -11.91 -4.42
CA TYR A 41 -4.54 -12.92 -3.79
C TYR A 41 -3.79 -13.69 -2.69
N ASP A 42 -2.56 -14.12 -2.94
CA ASP A 42 -1.72 -14.81 -1.96
C ASP A 42 -1.47 -13.95 -0.71
N LEU A 43 -1.18 -12.64 -0.91
CA LEU A 43 -1.01 -11.69 0.18
C LEU A 43 -2.31 -11.48 0.96
N GLN A 44 -3.43 -11.26 0.27
CA GLN A 44 -4.75 -11.10 0.90
C GLN A 44 -5.11 -12.32 1.77
N ARG A 45 -4.96 -13.51 1.21
CA ARG A 45 -5.23 -14.77 1.91
C ARG A 45 -4.34 -14.93 3.14
N TYR A 46 -3.05 -14.61 2.99
CA TYR A 46 -2.11 -14.69 4.10
C TYR A 46 -2.48 -13.72 5.23
N VAL A 47 -2.72 -12.45 4.89
CA VAL A 47 -3.11 -11.41 5.85
C VAL A 47 -4.41 -11.78 6.56
N ALA A 48 -5.41 -12.29 5.84
CA ALA A 48 -6.70 -12.68 6.42
C ALA A 48 -6.61 -13.86 7.40
N SER A 49 -5.56 -14.69 7.31
CA SER A 49 -5.39 -15.88 8.15
C SER A 49 -4.34 -15.75 9.26
N HIS A 50 -3.59 -14.65 9.31
CA HIS A 50 -2.50 -14.47 10.28
C HIS A 50 -2.62 -13.14 11.03
N MET A 51 -2.61 -13.21 12.35
CA MET A 51 -2.53 -12.02 13.21
C MET A 51 -1.15 -11.35 13.06
N ASN A 52 -1.09 -10.05 13.32
CA ASN A 52 0.14 -9.24 13.21
C ASN A 52 0.77 -9.23 11.80
N ALA A 53 -0.06 -9.46 10.77
CA ALA A 53 0.35 -9.48 9.36
C ALA A 53 -0.23 -8.29 8.59
N HIS A 54 -0.13 -7.06 9.14
CA HIS A 54 -0.72 -5.87 8.53
C HIS A 54 0.23 -5.24 7.50
N PRO A 55 -0.07 -5.30 6.18
CA PRO A 55 0.83 -4.82 5.14
C PRO A 55 0.83 -3.30 4.97
N GLY A 56 -0.14 -2.59 5.59
CA GLY A 56 -0.39 -1.19 5.28
C GLY A 56 -1.04 -0.99 3.92
N LYS A 57 -0.94 0.21 3.39
CA LYS A 57 -1.40 0.56 2.04
C LYS A 57 -0.40 0.07 1.00
N ILE A 58 -0.88 -0.65 0.01
CA ILE A 58 -0.09 -1.14 -1.13
C ILE A 58 -0.48 -0.31 -2.33
N ALA A 59 0.50 0.32 -2.97
CA ALA A 59 0.33 1.09 -4.18
C ALA A 59 0.92 0.31 -5.36
N LEU A 60 0.16 0.19 -6.44
CA LEU A 60 0.57 -0.41 -7.71
C LEU A 60 1.03 0.68 -8.68
N ASP A 61 2.13 1.35 -8.32
CA ASP A 61 2.60 2.55 -9.01
C ASP A 61 2.98 2.29 -10.47
N HIS A 62 3.59 1.13 -10.76
CA HIS A 62 3.98 0.78 -12.12
C HIS A 62 2.79 0.41 -13.00
N THR A 63 1.77 -0.26 -12.44
CA THR A 63 0.53 -0.55 -13.16
C THR A 63 -0.25 0.73 -13.43
N TYR A 64 -0.35 1.65 -12.44
CA TYR A 64 -0.94 2.96 -12.64
C TYR A 64 -0.23 3.75 -13.74
N LYS A 65 1.11 3.76 -13.71
CA LYS A 65 1.90 4.44 -14.73
C LYS A 65 1.62 3.89 -16.14
N ARG A 66 1.57 2.58 -16.31
CA ARG A 66 1.23 1.96 -17.61
C ARG A 66 -0.16 2.35 -18.09
N ALA A 67 -1.15 2.34 -17.19
CA ALA A 67 -2.52 2.76 -17.52
C ALA A 67 -2.58 4.26 -17.90
N TYR A 68 -1.81 5.08 -17.20
CA TYR A 68 -1.70 6.50 -17.51
C TYR A 68 -1.05 6.73 -18.87
N ASP A 69 0.07 6.06 -19.15
CA ASP A 69 0.79 6.16 -20.42
C ASP A 69 -0.10 5.71 -21.60
N GLN A 70 -0.88 4.65 -21.38
CA GLN A 70 -1.85 4.19 -22.38
C GLN A 70 -2.94 5.24 -22.62
N LYS A 71 -3.53 5.80 -21.57
CA LYS A 71 -4.55 6.85 -21.68
C LYS A 71 -4.01 8.11 -22.36
N LEU A 72 -2.77 8.48 -22.04
CA LEU A 72 -2.13 9.61 -22.66
C LEU A 72 -1.92 9.37 -24.16
N LYS A 73 -1.50 8.17 -24.53
CA LYS A 73 -1.35 7.79 -25.95
C LYS A 73 -2.69 7.79 -26.69
N GLU A 74 -3.74 7.22 -26.10
CA GLU A 74 -5.09 7.27 -26.66
C GLU A 74 -5.55 8.71 -26.89
N TYR A 75 -5.28 9.60 -25.94
CA TYR A 75 -5.58 11.02 -26.03
C TYR A 75 -4.79 11.70 -27.16
N GLU A 76 -3.47 11.43 -27.25
CA GLU A 76 -2.60 11.93 -28.29
C GLU A 76 -3.09 11.49 -29.69
N ASP A 77 -3.45 10.19 -29.83
CA ASP A 77 -3.98 9.62 -31.08
C ASP A 77 -5.33 10.26 -31.48
N GLN A 78 -6.21 10.51 -30.50
CA GLN A 78 -7.48 11.20 -30.75
C GLN A 78 -7.28 12.62 -31.25
N ILE A 79 -6.36 13.37 -30.63
CA ILE A 79 -6.03 14.74 -31.06
C ILE A 79 -5.40 14.73 -32.45
N GLN A 80 -4.51 13.79 -32.73
CA GLN A 80 -3.84 13.68 -34.01
C GLN A 80 -4.82 13.37 -35.16
N ASN A 81 -5.86 12.60 -34.88
CA ASN A 81 -6.90 12.27 -35.85
C ASN A 81 -7.92 13.41 -36.06
N GLN A 82 -8.05 14.34 -35.11
CA GLN A 82 -9.05 15.42 -35.18
C GLN A 82 -8.48 16.80 -35.53
N SER A 83 -7.18 17.04 -35.39
CA SER A 83 -6.58 18.35 -35.58
C SER A 83 -5.41 18.33 -36.55
N ASN A 84 -5.18 19.46 -37.24
CA ASN A 84 -3.95 19.66 -38.03
C ASN A 84 -2.71 19.27 -37.20
N ASN A 85 -1.99 18.27 -37.66
CA ASN A 85 -0.77 17.69 -37.04
C ASN A 85 0.22 18.73 -36.50
N ASP A 86 0.27 19.92 -37.08
CA ASP A 86 1.18 21.02 -36.71
C ASP A 86 0.93 21.57 -35.30
N VAL A 87 -0.33 21.70 -34.86
CA VAL A 87 -0.64 22.28 -33.54
C VAL A 87 -0.28 21.31 -32.42
N VAL A 88 -0.60 20.04 -32.60
CA VAL A 88 -0.28 18.98 -31.62
C VAL A 88 1.23 18.89 -31.40
N THR A 89 1.99 18.90 -32.50
CA THR A 89 3.45 18.84 -32.45
C THR A 89 4.04 20.04 -31.72
N LYS A 90 3.56 21.26 -32.02
CA LYS A 90 4.01 22.50 -31.36
C LYS A 90 3.73 22.51 -29.85
N VAL A 91 2.53 22.10 -29.44
CA VAL A 91 2.16 22.00 -28.00
C VAL A 91 3.06 21.01 -27.29
N ARG A 92 3.30 19.83 -27.91
CA ARG A 92 4.17 18.81 -27.34
C ARG A 92 5.62 19.31 -27.20
N GLU A 93 6.21 19.83 -28.26
CA GLU A 93 7.59 20.36 -28.25
C GLU A 93 7.77 21.45 -27.21
N ALA A 94 6.82 22.36 -27.08
CA ALA A 94 6.87 23.41 -26.08
C ALA A 94 6.85 22.85 -24.64
N CYS A 95 6.02 21.83 -24.37
CA CYS A 95 5.93 21.23 -23.04
C CYS A 95 7.10 20.28 -22.74
N ASP A 96 7.64 19.59 -23.74
CA ASP A 96 8.84 18.77 -23.58
C ASP A 96 10.06 19.66 -23.28
N ALA A 97 10.19 20.81 -23.97
CA ALA A 97 11.25 21.79 -23.69
C ALA A 97 11.14 22.38 -22.27
N LYS A 98 9.94 22.74 -21.81
CA LYS A 98 9.69 23.21 -20.45
C LYS A 98 9.99 22.12 -19.41
N ALA A 99 9.62 20.88 -19.67
CA ALA A 99 9.86 19.74 -18.79
C ALA A 99 11.37 19.48 -18.64
N GLN A 100 12.13 19.51 -19.73
CA GLN A 100 13.58 19.36 -19.70
C GLN A 100 14.25 20.51 -18.94
N ALA A 101 13.85 21.75 -19.20
CA ALA A 101 14.38 22.92 -18.50
C ALA A 101 14.04 22.94 -17.01
N GLY A 102 12.84 22.44 -16.64
CA GLY A 102 12.37 22.36 -15.27
C GLY A 102 12.85 21.14 -14.49
N GLY A 103 13.63 20.25 -15.09
CA GLY A 103 14.16 19.03 -14.46
C GLY A 103 13.08 18.01 -14.08
N TYR A 104 11.90 18.04 -14.72
CA TYR A 104 10.86 17.04 -14.55
C TYR A 104 10.62 16.27 -15.84
N GLY A 105 10.38 14.95 -15.73
CA GLY A 105 10.13 14.12 -16.88
C GLY A 105 8.65 14.11 -17.28
N ARG A 106 8.40 13.75 -18.54
CA ARG A 106 7.04 13.42 -19.03
C ARG A 106 6.40 12.30 -18.20
N PHE A 107 7.24 11.40 -17.68
CA PHE A 107 6.88 10.26 -16.87
C PHE A 107 7.81 10.17 -15.67
N THR A 108 7.38 10.67 -14.54
CA THR A 108 7.90 10.30 -13.23
C THR A 108 7.02 9.20 -12.64
N THR A 109 7.40 8.61 -11.52
CA THR A 109 6.65 7.54 -10.81
C THR A 109 5.18 7.88 -10.51
N GLN A 110 4.81 9.14 -10.62
CA GLN A 110 3.43 9.64 -10.68
C GLN A 110 3.37 10.61 -11.86
N ALA A 111 2.23 10.61 -12.58
CA ALA A 111 1.97 11.59 -13.63
C ALA A 111 2.30 12.99 -13.12
N ASP A 112 3.32 13.63 -13.69
CA ASP A 112 3.72 14.95 -13.22
C ASP A 112 2.60 15.97 -13.55
N PRO A 113 1.89 16.49 -12.55
CA PRO A 113 0.80 17.42 -12.77
C PRO A 113 1.25 18.70 -13.52
N ARG A 114 2.55 19.02 -13.45
CA ARG A 114 3.14 20.16 -14.16
C ARG A 114 3.15 19.94 -15.67
N TYR A 115 3.39 18.71 -16.15
CA TYR A 115 3.33 18.40 -17.56
C TYR A 115 1.90 18.51 -18.10
N VAL A 116 0.92 17.98 -17.36
CA VAL A 116 -0.49 18.07 -17.71
C VAL A 116 -0.99 19.51 -17.73
N ALA A 117 -0.59 20.32 -16.72
CA ALA A 117 -0.90 21.74 -16.66
C ALA A 117 -0.28 22.51 -17.84
N CYS A 118 0.97 22.19 -18.22
CA CYS A 118 1.61 22.77 -19.39
C CYS A 118 0.83 22.48 -20.68
N ILE A 119 0.42 21.22 -20.89
CA ILE A 119 -0.39 20.84 -22.06
C ILE A 119 -1.66 21.67 -22.09
N ALA A 120 -2.38 21.79 -20.98
CA ALA A 120 -3.62 22.56 -20.90
C ALA A 120 -3.38 24.06 -21.23
N GLU A 121 -2.31 24.66 -20.67
CA GLU A 121 -1.94 26.05 -20.89
C GLU A 121 -1.52 26.33 -22.36
N GLU A 122 -0.71 25.45 -22.95
CA GLU A 122 -0.27 25.60 -24.33
C GLU A 122 -1.45 25.45 -25.33
N TRP A 123 -2.41 24.57 -25.05
CA TRP A 123 -3.64 24.45 -25.85
C TRP A 123 -4.48 25.72 -25.85
N GLU A 124 -4.46 26.52 -24.79
CA GLU A 124 -5.21 27.79 -24.75
C GLU A 124 -4.74 28.80 -25.79
N LYS A 125 -3.52 28.67 -26.26
CA LYS A 125 -2.94 29.51 -27.33
C LYS A 125 -3.53 29.22 -28.71
N TYR A 126 -4.22 28.07 -28.86
CA TYR A 126 -4.81 27.61 -30.12
C TYR A 126 -6.33 27.41 -30.02
N PRO A 127 -7.12 28.48 -29.88
CA PRO A 127 -8.56 28.37 -29.60
C PRO A 127 -9.35 27.68 -30.73
N ALA A 128 -8.86 27.72 -31.97
CA ALA A 128 -9.49 27.02 -33.09
C ALA A 128 -9.34 25.49 -33.02
N ALA A 129 -8.27 25.00 -32.40
CA ALA A 129 -8.03 23.58 -32.13
C ALA A 129 -8.69 23.12 -30.82
N LYS A 130 -8.97 24.03 -29.90
CA LYS A 130 -9.63 23.77 -28.61
C LYS A 130 -11.11 23.37 -28.75
N ASN A 131 -11.77 23.72 -29.83
CA ASN A 131 -13.17 23.35 -30.10
C ASN A 131 -13.40 21.84 -30.33
N ALA A 132 -12.35 21.04 -30.42
CA ALA A 132 -12.42 19.58 -30.37
C ALA A 132 -12.47 19.06 -28.93
N ASN A 133 -13.26 19.60 -28.06
CA ASN A 133 -13.70 19.20 -26.69
C ASN A 133 -13.07 17.92 -26.08
N ILE A 134 -11.79 17.64 -26.34
CA ILE A 134 -11.08 16.49 -25.83
C ILE A 134 -10.29 16.93 -24.59
N ALA A 135 -10.85 16.71 -23.42
CA ALA A 135 -10.13 16.91 -22.16
C ALA A 135 -9.42 15.60 -21.79
N PHE A 136 -8.12 15.67 -21.48
CA PHE A 136 -7.41 14.53 -20.91
C PHE A 136 -7.97 14.21 -19.52
N THR A 137 -8.45 12.98 -19.33
CA THR A 137 -8.91 12.48 -18.04
C THR A 137 -7.95 11.36 -17.59
N PRO A 138 -7.15 11.59 -16.54
CA PRO A 138 -6.26 10.56 -16.01
C PRO A 138 -7.06 9.39 -15.45
N PRO A 139 -6.47 8.18 -15.38
CA PRO A 139 -7.12 7.04 -14.71
C PRO A 139 -7.42 7.36 -13.25
N ALA A 140 -8.55 6.87 -12.73
CA ALA A 140 -8.85 6.93 -11.31
C ALA A 140 -7.75 6.19 -10.51
N THR A 141 -7.36 6.73 -9.36
CA THR A 141 -6.27 6.17 -8.54
C THR A 141 -6.72 5.03 -7.63
N GLU A 142 -8.00 5.00 -7.23
CA GLU A 142 -8.55 4.03 -6.28
C GLU A 142 -8.27 2.56 -6.63
N PRO A 143 -8.42 2.11 -7.89
CA PRO A 143 -8.21 0.71 -8.25
C PRO A 143 -6.76 0.23 -8.06
N TYR A 144 -5.82 1.15 -7.95
CA TYR A 144 -4.38 0.85 -7.82
C TYR A 144 -3.90 0.85 -6.37
N TYR A 145 -4.82 1.04 -5.40
CA TYR A 145 -4.53 0.97 -3.99
C TYR A 145 -5.26 -0.20 -3.35
N HIS A 146 -4.50 -1.02 -2.63
CA HIS A 146 -5.04 -2.15 -1.88
C HIS A 146 -4.72 -2.02 -0.40
N THR A 147 -5.70 -2.31 0.44
CA THR A 147 -5.54 -2.38 1.89
C THR A 147 -6.12 -3.69 2.38
N PHE A 148 -5.33 -4.44 3.14
CA PHE A 148 -5.77 -5.69 3.75
C PHE A 148 -5.64 -5.56 5.27
N VAL A 149 -6.62 -6.10 5.97
CA VAL A 149 -6.68 -6.02 7.43
C VAL A 149 -6.48 -7.43 8.01
N SER A 150 -5.48 -7.57 8.88
CA SER A 150 -5.24 -8.80 9.62
C SER A 150 -6.22 -8.93 10.78
N PRO A 151 -6.62 -10.17 11.16
CA PRO A 151 -7.48 -10.39 12.31
C PRO A 151 -6.75 -10.06 13.61
N ALA A 152 -7.51 -9.70 14.64
CA ALA A 152 -6.97 -9.47 15.98
C ALA A 152 -6.41 -10.76 16.60
N TRP A 153 -6.96 -11.91 16.21
CA TRP A 153 -6.52 -13.24 16.60
C TRP A 153 -6.62 -14.21 15.41
N SER A 154 -5.67 -15.14 15.32
CA SER A 154 -5.67 -16.20 14.30
C SER A 154 -5.40 -17.56 14.94
N PRO A 155 -6.00 -18.65 14.42
CA PRO A 155 -5.83 -20.02 14.95
C PRO A 155 -4.51 -20.65 14.48
N ASP A 156 -3.43 -19.89 14.46
CA ASP A 156 -2.08 -20.30 14.14
C ASP A 156 -1.20 -20.43 15.40
N PHE A 157 0.07 -20.77 15.23
CA PHE A 157 1.01 -20.88 16.35
C PHE A 157 1.18 -19.56 17.12
N ALA A 158 1.05 -18.41 16.45
CA ALA A 158 1.14 -17.10 17.10
C ALA A 158 -0.07 -16.88 18.02
N GLY A 159 -1.29 -17.14 17.54
CA GLY A 159 -2.51 -16.99 18.33
C GLY A 159 -2.57 -17.92 19.53
N TRP A 160 -2.26 -19.19 19.35
CA TRP A 160 -2.27 -20.16 20.46
C TRP A 160 -1.15 -19.89 21.48
N SER A 161 0.04 -19.49 21.03
CA SER A 161 1.12 -19.13 21.97
C SER A 161 0.78 -17.88 22.78
N LEU A 162 0.04 -16.92 22.19
CA LEU A 162 -0.45 -15.75 22.91
C LEU A 162 -1.44 -16.13 24.00
N VAL A 163 -2.44 -16.98 23.68
CA VAL A 163 -3.41 -17.49 24.65
C VAL A 163 -2.70 -18.19 25.82
N LEU A 164 -1.76 -19.08 25.51
CA LEU A 164 -0.95 -19.77 26.53
C LEU A 164 -0.17 -18.79 27.41
N THR A 165 0.42 -17.77 26.82
CA THR A 165 1.15 -16.72 27.55
C THR A 165 0.24 -15.98 28.52
N VAL A 166 -0.97 -15.62 28.09
CA VAL A 166 -1.97 -14.95 28.94
C VAL A 166 -2.40 -15.85 30.10
N VAL A 167 -2.71 -17.12 29.82
CA VAL A 167 -3.12 -18.10 30.86
C VAL A 167 -2.03 -18.28 31.90
N ILE A 168 -0.77 -18.48 31.50
CA ILE A 168 0.35 -18.60 32.44
C ILE A 168 0.53 -17.30 33.24
N GLY A 169 0.41 -16.14 32.59
CA GLY A 169 0.47 -14.86 33.27
C GLY A 169 -0.61 -14.71 34.36
N LEU A 170 -1.84 -15.08 34.06
CA LEU A 170 -2.93 -15.08 35.04
C LEU A 170 -2.66 -16.00 36.22
N ILE A 171 -2.18 -17.21 35.97
CA ILE A 171 -1.83 -18.16 37.05
C ILE A 171 -0.74 -17.56 37.96
N ILE A 172 0.27 -16.93 37.41
CA ILE A 172 1.33 -16.27 38.20
C ILE A 172 0.75 -15.13 39.05
N VAL A 173 -0.08 -14.27 38.46
CA VAL A 173 -0.71 -13.14 39.17
C VAL A 173 -1.58 -13.67 40.33
N VAL A 174 -2.44 -14.66 40.08
CA VAL A 174 -3.28 -15.28 41.13
C VAL A 174 -2.40 -15.84 42.26
N ARG A 175 -1.34 -16.57 41.97
CA ARG A 175 -0.41 -17.09 42.96
C ARG A 175 0.24 -15.97 43.78
N LEU A 176 0.69 -14.89 43.14
CA LEU A 176 1.27 -13.76 43.83
C LEU A 176 0.30 -13.07 44.80
N VAL A 177 -0.95 -12.89 44.36
CA VAL A 177 -2.04 -12.33 45.18
C VAL A 177 -2.30 -13.22 46.41
N VAL A 178 -2.46 -14.52 46.17
CA VAL A 178 -2.67 -15.49 47.31
C VAL A 178 -1.50 -15.43 48.31
N LEU A 179 -0.25 -15.41 47.83
CA LEU A 179 0.90 -15.32 48.71
C LEU A 179 0.94 -13.98 49.47
N MET A 180 0.55 -12.88 48.85
CA MET A 180 0.49 -11.57 49.53
C MET A 180 -0.59 -11.58 50.64
N VAL A 181 -1.76 -12.09 50.34
CA VAL A 181 -2.88 -12.21 51.31
C VAL A 181 -2.49 -13.11 52.47
N LEU A 182 -1.89 -14.26 52.21
CA LEU A 182 -1.41 -15.16 53.29
C LEU A 182 -0.35 -14.49 54.16
N ARG A 183 0.62 -13.81 53.56
CA ARG A 183 1.67 -13.07 54.33
C ARG A 183 1.03 -11.97 55.17
N TRP A 184 0.04 -11.26 54.66
CA TRP A 184 -0.64 -10.20 55.39
C TRP A 184 -1.45 -10.76 56.58
N LEU A 185 -2.17 -11.87 56.40
CA LEU A 185 -2.92 -12.53 57.44
C LEU A 185 -1.99 -13.06 58.55
N LEU A 186 -0.84 -13.65 58.17
CA LEU A 186 0.14 -14.13 59.12
C LEU A 186 0.79 -13.00 59.96
N ARG A 187 1.02 -11.83 59.33
CA ARG A 187 1.53 -10.64 60.06
C ARG A 187 0.49 -10.13 61.06
N ARG A 188 -0.77 -9.99 60.67
CA ARG A 188 -1.85 -9.57 61.54
C ARG A 188 -2.02 -10.54 62.74
N ARG A 189 -1.88 -11.83 62.51
CA ARG A 189 -1.97 -12.81 63.58
C ARG A 189 -0.83 -12.71 64.59
N LYS A 190 0.35 -12.30 64.17
CA LYS A 190 1.49 -12.07 65.09
C LYS A 190 1.36 -10.79 65.93
N GLU A 191 0.55 -9.83 65.49
CA GLU A 191 0.29 -8.59 66.22
C GLU A 191 -0.81 -8.76 67.29
N LEU A 192 -1.56 -9.85 67.24
CA LEU A 192 -2.68 -10.17 68.14
C LEU A 192 -2.25 -11.10 69.30
N PHE A 193 -1.05 -11.60 69.31
CA PHE A 193 -0.41 -12.40 70.38
C PHE A 193 0.88 -11.79 70.84
#